data_d3b44129e3983a522a849cad26d4f8f1
#
_entry.id   d3b44129e3983a522a849cad26d4f8f1
#
_cell.length_a   1.000
_cell.length_b   1.000
_cell.length_c   1.000
_cell.angle_alpha   90.00
_cell.angle_beta   90.00
_cell.angle_gamma   90.00
#
_symmetry.space_group_name_H-M   'P 1'
#
loop_
_entity.id
_entity.type
_entity.pdbx_description
1 polymer ?
#
loop_
_entity_poly.entity_id
_entity_poly.type
_entity_poly.pdbx_seq_one_letter_code
_entity_poly.pdbx_strand_id
1 'polypeptide(L)'
;MTAATLAIVIMAERTVPSWKATISAGLLTGSAIATRSSGIITQTYLVGAMALCAFEAVIDEKASPGRALVQIGVRAAAALLLAWVAAFALWPWLQVGNPFTQFVLVFAYFANHPASFTFAHWGEVVSTQRLPWSYIPAQLGARLPEIFLVSLATGLLIGFCNAVRFANAGARSTRDLKTLALLLAQSRQALVVWAAALLPIGFVMLKGSTLYDGVRHVLFVIPLLAVIASYGFARLLPFLLRQPVLTAAGIGAFVGYQLYVLAALHPLEYIAFNAAAGGVHGAYGRFDMDYWALAAPVALRRLEDRLDLEVPNPFAANPPSLVICIPWREAMVQPMYRRPWRLETDPDKADFLIATERMRCGEGRPVVLIDEVKRFDRPFAWTYARAPQDAPRSAAARHQGQLPSRPHAE
;
A
#
# COMPACT_ATOMS: atom_id res chain seq x y z
N MET A 1 9.71 3.43 -6.65
CA MET A 1 8.93 4.57 -7.17
C MET A 1 9.27 5.89 -6.48
N THR A 2 9.19 6.02 -5.16
CA THR A 2 9.49 7.28 -4.43
C THR A 2 10.88 7.83 -4.76
N ALA A 3 11.93 6.97 -4.73
CA ALA A 3 13.29 7.39 -5.08
C ALA A 3 13.40 7.86 -6.55
N ALA A 4 12.69 7.20 -7.47
CA ALA A 4 12.63 7.63 -8.87
C ALA A 4 11.96 9.01 -9.00
N THR A 5 10.83 9.23 -8.31
CA THR A 5 10.15 10.52 -8.30
C THR A 5 11.05 11.62 -7.72
N LEU A 6 11.76 11.36 -6.61
CA LEU A 6 12.71 12.31 -6.02
C LEU A 6 13.83 12.67 -7.00
N ALA A 7 14.40 11.69 -7.70
CA ALA A 7 15.43 11.94 -8.71
C ALA A 7 14.90 12.79 -9.88
N ILE A 8 13.63 12.56 -10.29
CA ILE A 8 12.96 13.36 -11.31
C ILE A 8 12.74 14.80 -10.82
N VAL A 9 12.34 15.00 -9.56
CA VAL A 9 12.19 16.33 -8.94
C VAL A 9 13.52 17.06 -8.92
N ILE A 10 14.62 16.39 -8.52
CA ILE A 10 15.97 16.95 -8.54
C ILE A 10 16.42 17.26 -9.98
N MET A 11 16.10 16.37 -10.93
CA MET A 11 16.38 16.61 -12.33
C MET A 11 15.66 17.86 -12.86
N ALA A 12 14.43 18.09 -12.43
CA ALA A 12 13.63 19.26 -12.80
C ALA A 12 14.06 20.56 -12.06
N GLU A 13 15.10 20.56 -11.26
CA GLU A 13 15.61 21.78 -10.59
C GLU A 13 16.13 22.81 -11.58
N ARG A 14 16.72 22.36 -12.68
CA ARG A 14 17.31 23.22 -13.71
C ARG A 14 16.54 23.09 -15.02
N THR A 15 16.42 24.18 -15.76
CA THR A 15 15.81 24.20 -17.11
C THR A 15 16.48 23.18 -18.03
N VAL A 16 17.81 23.13 -18.04
CA VAL A 16 18.56 22.05 -18.67
C VAL A 16 19.12 21.15 -17.57
N PRO A 17 18.57 19.92 -17.41
CA PRO A 17 18.99 19.01 -16.35
C PRO A 17 20.48 18.67 -16.41
N SER A 18 21.12 18.45 -15.27
CA SER A 18 22.49 17.96 -15.25
C SER A 18 22.57 16.48 -15.66
N TRP A 19 23.72 16.03 -16.20
CA TRP A 19 23.90 14.62 -16.56
C TRP A 19 23.77 13.68 -15.34
N LYS A 20 24.27 14.09 -14.17
CA LYS A 20 24.14 13.28 -12.95
C LYS A 20 22.66 13.06 -12.60
N ALA A 21 21.85 14.10 -12.60
CA ALA A 21 20.42 14.00 -12.33
C ALA A 21 19.68 13.18 -13.39
N THR A 22 20.04 13.36 -14.68
CA THR A 22 19.49 12.59 -15.80
C THR A 22 19.74 11.08 -15.65
N ILE A 23 21.00 10.70 -15.37
CA ILE A 23 21.39 9.31 -15.19
C ILE A 23 20.68 8.70 -13.97
N SER A 24 20.67 9.42 -12.82
CA SER A 24 19.98 8.95 -11.62
C SER A 24 18.49 8.77 -11.83
N ALA A 25 17.83 9.73 -12.49
CA ALA A 25 16.39 9.64 -12.79
C ALA A 25 16.08 8.45 -13.71
N GLY A 26 16.90 8.23 -14.76
CA GLY A 26 16.74 7.10 -15.67
C GLY A 26 16.90 5.75 -14.97
N LEU A 27 18.03 5.54 -14.27
CA LEU A 27 18.31 4.30 -13.58
C LEU A 27 17.27 3.97 -12.50
N LEU A 28 16.86 4.95 -11.68
CA LEU A 28 15.86 4.75 -10.63
C LEU A 28 14.46 4.52 -11.20
N THR A 29 14.12 5.15 -12.33
CA THR A 29 12.88 4.86 -13.06
C THR A 29 12.85 3.41 -13.55
N GLY A 30 13.94 2.93 -14.15
CA GLY A 30 14.05 1.53 -14.58
C GLY A 30 13.99 0.54 -13.42
N SER A 31 14.67 0.83 -12.31
CA SER A 31 14.60 0.04 -11.09
C SER A 31 13.17 0.00 -10.52
N ALA A 32 12.42 1.11 -10.58
CA ALA A 32 11.03 1.14 -10.16
C ALA A 32 10.13 0.24 -11.01
N ILE A 33 10.35 0.20 -12.33
CA ILE A 33 9.64 -0.69 -13.28
C ILE A 33 9.98 -2.15 -12.98
N ALA A 34 11.26 -2.45 -12.77
CA ALA A 34 11.72 -3.81 -12.47
C ALA A 34 11.19 -4.34 -11.13
N THR A 35 10.99 -3.47 -10.14
CA THR A 35 10.44 -3.86 -8.84
C THR A 35 8.96 -4.16 -8.91
N ARG A 36 8.21 -3.40 -9.70
CA ARG A 36 6.75 -3.57 -9.88
C ARG A 36 6.32 -2.96 -11.21
N SER A 37 5.50 -3.67 -11.98
CA SER A 37 4.98 -3.19 -13.28
C SER A 37 4.33 -1.80 -13.23
N SER A 38 3.63 -1.46 -12.13
CA SER A 38 3.09 -0.11 -11.91
C SER A 38 4.15 0.98 -11.84
N GLY A 39 5.45 0.64 -11.70
CA GLY A 39 6.58 1.57 -11.79
C GLY A 39 6.69 2.30 -13.13
N ILE A 40 6.03 1.78 -14.19
CA ILE A 40 5.94 2.44 -15.51
C ILE A 40 5.40 3.88 -15.38
N ILE A 41 4.55 4.16 -14.39
CA ILE A 41 4.00 5.51 -14.17
C ILE A 41 5.10 6.55 -13.90
N THR A 42 6.27 6.15 -13.39
CA THR A 42 7.39 7.06 -13.19
C THR A 42 7.96 7.60 -14.50
N GLN A 43 7.76 6.89 -15.61
CA GLN A 43 8.13 7.42 -16.94
C GLN A 43 7.24 8.61 -17.34
N THR A 44 5.96 8.60 -16.98
CA THR A 44 5.09 9.74 -17.26
C THR A 44 5.52 10.98 -16.48
N TYR A 45 6.01 10.80 -15.25
CA TYR A 45 6.56 11.90 -14.44
C TYR A 45 7.86 12.43 -15.05
N LEU A 46 8.74 11.53 -15.51
CA LEU A 46 9.99 11.90 -16.17
C LEU A 46 9.72 12.70 -17.45
N VAL A 47 8.84 12.21 -18.31
CA VAL A 47 8.46 12.90 -19.57
C VAL A 47 7.79 14.24 -19.25
N GLY A 48 6.86 14.28 -18.28
CA GLY A 48 6.21 15.50 -17.83
C GLY A 48 7.19 16.54 -17.30
N ALA A 49 8.16 16.13 -16.49
CA ALA A 49 9.20 17.00 -15.97
C ALA A 49 10.07 17.58 -17.11
N MET A 50 10.47 16.74 -18.08
CA MET A 50 11.24 17.18 -19.25
C MET A 50 10.42 18.14 -20.14
N ALA A 51 9.11 17.88 -20.29
CA ALA A 51 8.22 18.78 -21.02
C ALA A 51 8.10 20.16 -20.34
N LEU A 52 8.03 20.21 -19.00
CA LEU A 52 8.04 21.47 -18.25
C LEU A 52 9.38 22.21 -18.41
N CYS A 53 10.50 21.50 -18.39
CA CYS A 53 11.82 22.08 -18.68
C CYS A 53 11.91 22.64 -20.11
N ALA A 54 11.37 21.91 -21.10
CA ALA A 54 11.35 22.34 -22.49
C ALA A 54 10.44 23.58 -22.67
N PHE A 55 9.28 23.59 -22.02
CA PHE A 55 8.38 24.73 -22.04
C PHE A 55 9.04 26.00 -21.49
N GLU A 56 9.73 25.88 -20.33
CA GLU A 56 10.51 27.00 -19.78
C GLU A 56 11.59 27.50 -20.76
N ALA A 57 12.33 26.57 -21.36
CA ALA A 57 13.41 26.92 -22.31
C ALA A 57 12.93 27.68 -23.56
N VAL A 58 11.67 27.47 -23.97
CA VAL A 58 11.06 28.21 -25.09
C VAL A 58 10.73 29.64 -24.71
N ILE A 59 10.37 29.88 -23.45
CA ILE A 59 9.84 31.17 -22.99
C ILE A 59 10.95 32.04 -22.38
N ASP A 60 12.06 31.44 -21.94
CA ASP A 60 13.21 32.20 -21.43
C ASP A 60 13.98 32.85 -22.59
N GLU A 61 13.73 34.13 -22.78
CA GLU A 61 14.37 34.95 -23.84
C GLU A 61 15.91 35.07 -23.69
N LYS A 62 16.46 34.72 -22.53
CA LYS A 62 17.91 34.83 -22.26
C LYS A 62 18.71 33.64 -22.81
N ALA A 63 18.06 32.54 -23.14
CA ALA A 63 18.68 31.34 -23.69
C ALA A 63 18.40 31.22 -25.20
N SER A 64 19.32 30.61 -25.97
CA SER A 64 18.99 30.18 -27.32
C SER A 64 18.05 28.96 -27.23
N PRO A 65 16.73 29.10 -27.48
CA PRO A 65 15.76 28.05 -27.20
C PRO A 65 16.06 26.76 -27.97
N GLY A 66 16.55 26.85 -29.21
CA GLY A 66 16.88 25.69 -30.02
C GLY A 66 17.99 24.83 -29.41
N ARG A 67 19.05 25.44 -28.88
CA ARG A 67 20.15 24.69 -28.22
C ARG A 67 19.68 24.03 -26.92
N ALA A 68 18.89 24.74 -26.12
CA ALA A 68 18.33 24.22 -24.87
C ALA A 68 17.39 23.02 -25.14
N LEU A 69 16.49 23.14 -26.12
CA LEU A 69 15.58 22.06 -26.51
C LEU A 69 16.33 20.80 -26.99
N VAL A 70 17.37 20.96 -27.82
CA VAL A 70 18.20 19.82 -28.23
C VAL A 70 18.84 19.15 -27.02
N GLN A 71 19.39 19.93 -26.10
CA GLN A 71 20.01 19.38 -24.90
C GLN A 71 19.00 18.66 -23.99
N ILE A 72 17.81 19.21 -23.79
CA ILE A 72 16.73 18.58 -23.04
C ILE A 72 16.28 17.29 -23.73
N GLY A 73 16.10 17.31 -25.05
CA GLY A 73 15.75 16.13 -25.84
C GLY A 73 16.76 15.00 -25.73
N VAL A 74 18.07 15.31 -25.83
CA VAL A 74 19.15 14.34 -25.63
C VAL A 74 19.11 13.73 -24.22
N ARG A 75 18.90 14.54 -23.18
CA ARG A 75 18.81 14.05 -21.81
C ARG A 75 17.54 13.23 -21.57
N ALA A 76 16.41 13.62 -22.15
CA ALA A 76 15.17 12.85 -22.08
C ALA A 76 15.37 11.47 -22.74
N ALA A 77 15.94 11.41 -23.93
CA ALA A 77 16.24 10.17 -24.63
C ALA A 77 17.21 9.30 -23.82
N ALA A 78 18.28 9.89 -23.26
CA ALA A 78 19.24 9.18 -22.43
C ALA A 78 18.58 8.62 -21.14
N ALA A 79 17.75 9.41 -20.45
CA ALA A 79 17.06 8.94 -19.24
C ALA A 79 16.08 7.80 -19.54
N LEU A 80 15.32 7.89 -20.63
CA LEU A 80 14.41 6.83 -21.07
C LEU A 80 15.17 5.57 -21.48
N LEU A 81 16.26 5.69 -22.24
CA LEU A 81 17.10 4.56 -22.60
C LEU A 81 17.67 3.86 -21.35
N LEU A 82 18.24 4.64 -20.42
CA LEU A 82 18.76 4.11 -19.15
C LEU A 82 17.67 3.45 -18.31
N ALA A 83 16.46 4.00 -18.32
CA ALA A 83 15.32 3.38 -17.62
C ALA A 83 15.00 2.00 -18.20
N TRP A 84 14.97 1.85 -19.52
CA TRP A 84 14.71 0.54 -20.14
C TRP A 84 15.87 -0.43 -20.00
N VAL A 85 17.11 0.04 -20.11
CA VAL A 85 18.31 -0.79 -19.84
C VAL A 85 18.27 -1.32 -18.40
N ALA A 86 17.99 -0.46 -17.42
CA ALA A 86 17.91 -0.86 -16.02
C ALA A 86 16.70 -1.80 -15.78
N ALA A 87 15.54 -1.51 -16.35
CA ALA A 87 14.37 -2.37 -16.24
C ALA A 87 14.66 -3.77 -16.81
N PHE A 88 15.26 -3.85 -17.99
CA PHE A 88 15.64 -5.12 -18.61
C PHE A 88 16.68 -5.88 -17.77
N ALA A 89 17.72 -5.19 -17.30
CA ALA A 89 18.78 -5.80 -16.52
C ALA A 89 18.31 -6.34 -15.16
N LEU A 90 17.35 -5.67 -14.53
CA LEU A 90 16.90 -5.96 -13.17
C LEU A 90 15.60 -6.79 -13.10
N TRP A 91 14.91 -6.99 -14.21
CA TRP A 91 13.64 -7.74 -14.25
C TRP A 91 13.78 -9.06 -15.00
N PRO A 92 13.99 -10.19 -14.28
CA PRO A 92 14.24 -11.50 -14.91
C PRO A 92 13.14 -11.93 -15.88
N TRP A 93 11.88 -11.56 -15.63
CA TRP A 93 10.75 -11.88 -16.51
C TRP A 93 10.94 -11.34 -17.93
N LEU A 94 11.49 -10.14 -18.08
CA LEU A 94 11.76 -9.56 -19.41
C LEU A 94 12.89 -10.27 -20.14
N GLN A 95 13.72 -11.07 -19.43
CA GLN A 95 14.86 -11.81 -19.99
C GLN A 95 14.44 -13.20 -20.50
N VAL A 96 13.21 -13.64 -20.22
CA VAL A 96 12.69 -14.93 -20.65
C VAL A 96 12.01 -14.76 -22.01
N GLY A 97 12.75 -15.06 -23.10
CA GLY A 97 12.22 -14.96 -24.47
C GLY A 97 12.26 -13.54 -25.04
N ASN A 98 11.27 -13.18 -25.85
CA ASN A 98 11.21 -11.84 -26.47
C ASN A 98 10.75 -10.78 -25.46
N PRO A 99 11.58 -9.75 -25.15
CA PRO A 99 11.26 -8.74 -24.14
C PRO A 99 9.97 -7.95 -24.45
N PHE A 100 9.69 -7.68 -25.73
CA PHE A 100 8.49 -6.95 -26.12
C PHE A 100 7.22 -7.78 -25.84
N THR A 101 7.26 -9.06 -26.17
CA THR A 101 6.15 -9.97 -25.89
C THR A 101 5.93 -10.09 -24.38
N GLN A 102 7.00 -10.29 -23.61
CA GLN A 102 6.91 -10.38 -22.15
C GLN A 102 6.36 -9.10 -21.52
N PHE A 103 6.79 -7.96 -22.01
CA PHE A 103 6.27 -6.66 -21.58
C PHE A 103 4.77 -6.53 -21.84
N VAL A 104 4.31 -6.83 -23.05
CA VAL A 104 2.88 -6.75 -23.41
C VAL A 104 2.06 -7.72 -22.55
N LEU A 105 2.53 -8.96 -22.36
CA LEU A 105 1.84 -9.97 -21.55
C LEU A 105 1.67 -9.52 -20.10
N VAL A 106 2.72 -8.96 -19.48
CA VAL A 106 2.65 -8.48 -18.09
C VAL A 106 1.64 -7.33 -17.96
N PHE A 107 1.69 -6.36 -18.87
CA PHE A 107 0.79 -5.22 -18.79
C PHE A 107 -0.66 -5.61 -19.12
N ALA A 108 -0.88 -6.49 -20.08
CA ALA A 108 -2.20 -7.04 -20.38
C ALA A 108 -2.78 -7.80 -19.17
N TYR A 109 -1.96 -8.61 -18.49
CA TYR A 109 -2.34 -9.32 -17.28
C TYR A 109 -2.74 -8.37 -16.14
N PHE A 110 -1.93 -7.34 -15.85
CA PHE A 110 -2.24 -6.40 -14.77
C PHE A 110 -3.35 -5.42 -15.13
N ALA A 111 -3.56 -5.12 -16.41
CA ALA A 111 -4.67 -4.29 -16.86
C ALA A 111 -6.03 -5.00 -16.69
N ASN A 112 -6.04 -6.34 -16.79
CA ASN A 112 -7.21 -7.20 -16.71
C ASN A 112 -7.04 -8.26 -15.60
N HIS A 113 -6.55 -7.83 -14.43
CA HIS A 113 -6.25 -8.75 -13.35
C HIS A 113 -7.49 -9.57 -12.94
N PRO A 114 -7.41 -10.92 -12.98
CA PRO A 114 -8.58 -11.80 -12.84
C PRO A 114 -9.06 -11.98 -11.40
N ALA A 115 -8.50 -11.24 -10.42
CA ALA A 115 -8.92 -11.36 -9.04
C ALA A 115 -10.40 -11.01 -8.89
N SER A 116 -11.22 -12.01 -8.55
CA SER A 116 -12.65 -11.87 -8.35
C SER A 116 -13.00 -12.47 -7.00
N PHE A 117 -13.13 -11.62 -5.99
CA PHE A 117 -13.61 -11.98 -4.66
C PHE A 117 -14.24 -10.76 -3.99
N THR A 118 -14.97 -10.99 -2.92
CA THR A 118 -15.63 -9.96 -2.13
C THR A 118 -14.94 -9.74 -0.79
N PHE A 119 -15.03 -8.53 -0.26
CA PHE A 119 -14.49 -8.16 1.05
C PHE A 119 -15.27 -7.00 1.65
N ALA A 120 -15.08 -6.76 2.96
CA ALA A 120 -15.76 -5.67 3.65
C ALA A 120 -15.12 -4.30 3.36
N HIS A 121 -15.97 -3.31 3.05
CA HIS A 121 -15.60 -1.91 2.90
C HIS A 121 -16.70 -1.00 3.48
N TRP A 122 -16.41 -0.31 4.58
CA TRP A 122 -17.38 0.47 5.36
C TRP A 122 -18.60 -0.33 5.86
N GLY A 123 -18.44 -1.63 6.10
CA GLY A 123 -19.51 -2.53 6.52
C GLY A 123 -20.33 -3.12 5.39
N GLU A 124 -20.07 -2.71 4.15
CA GLU A 124 -20.70 -3.28 2.95
C GLU A 124 -19.78 -4.32 2.30
N VAL A 125 -20.39 -5.29 1.63
CA VAL A 125 -19.65 -6.27 0.83
C VAL A 125 -19.43 -5.70 -0.56
N VAL A 126 -18.16 -5.51 -0.93
CA VAL A 126 -17.79 -5.00 -2.25
C VAL A 126 -16.99 -6.05 -3.03
N SER A 127 -17.15 -6.05 -4.35
CA SER A 127 -16.35 -6.90 -5.24
C SER A 127 -15.09 -6.18 -5.69
N THR A 128 -13.97 -6.91 -5.79
CA THR A 128 -12.71 -6.41 -6.34
C THR A 128 -12.85 -5.85 -7.75
N GLN A 129 -13.84 -6.32 -8.52
CA GLN A 129 -14.07 -5.88 -9.90
C GLN A 129 -15.00 -4.66 -10.02
N ARG A 130 -15.71 -4.31 -8.95
CA ARG A 130 -16.65 -3.18 -8.91
C ARG A 130 -16.45 -2.36 -7.65
N LEU A 131 -15.26 -1.78 -7.52
CA LEU A 131 -14.92 -0.96 -6.36
C LEU A 131 -15.60 0.41 -6.45
N PRO A 132 -16.13 0.94 -5.34
CA PRO A 132 -16.59 2.30 -5.28
C PRO A 132 -15.40 3.26 -5.47
N TRP A 133 -15.65 4.41 -6.10
CA TRP A 133 -14.63 5.45 -6.27
C TRP A 133 -14.01 5.90 -4.93
N SER A 134 -14.78 5.79 -3.84
CA SER A 134 -14.36 6.14 -2.48
C SER A 134 -13.37 5.16 -1.86
N TYR A 135 -13.08 4.00 -2.48
CA TYR A 135 -12.27 2.94 -1.88
C TYR A 135 -10.90 3.45 -1.41
N ILE A 136 -10.10 4.05 -2.32
CA ILE A 136 -8.77 4.54 -1.96
C ILE A 136 -8.82 5.72 -0.98
N PRO A 137 -9.64 6.77 -1.19
CA PRO A 137 -9.80 7.84 -0.21
C PRO A 137 -10.19 7.34 1.19
N ALA A 138 -11.13 6.39 1.27
CA ALA A 138 -11.57 5.81 2.52
C ALA A 138 -10.46 5.00 3.22
N GLN A 139 -9.73 4.17 2.47
CA GLN A 139 -8.62 3.40 3.02
C GLN A 139 -7.48 4.30 3.51
N LEU A 140 -7.13 5.35 2.77
CA LEU A 140 -6.14 6.35 3.20
C LEU A 140 -6.64 7.11 4.44
N GLY A 141 -7.90 7.56 4.41
CA GLY A 141 -8.52 8.30 5.52
C GLY A 141 -8.64 7.50 6.81
N ALA A 142 -8.87 6.19 6.72
CA ALA A 142 -9.02 5.33 7.89
C ALA A 142 -7.70 4.77 8.44
N ARG A 143 -6.62 4.75 7.63
CA ARG A 143 -5.35 4.14 8.01
C ARG A 143 -4.23 5.14 8.30
N LEU A 144 -4.26 6.34 7.68
CA LEU A 144 -3.24 7.34 7.94
C LEU A 144 -3.50 8.07 9.27
N PRO A 145 -2.45 8.43 10.02
CA PRO A 145 -2.60 9.14 11.29
C PRO A 145 -3.32 10.49 11.13
N GLU A 146 -4.08 10.91 12.15
CA GLU A 146 -4.93 12.11 12.10
C GLU A 146 -4.13 13.38 11.84
N ILE A 147 -2.97 13.54 12.50
CA ILE A 147 -2.10 14.70 12.28
C ILE A 147 -1.61 14.78 10.83
N PHE A 148 -1.35 13.61 10.22
CA PHE A 148 -1.01 13.53 8.81
C PHE A 148 -2.19 13.97 7.95
N LEU A 149 -3.41 13.50 8.24
CA LEU A 149 -4.62 13.82 7.48
C LEU A 149 -4.96 15.31 7.54
N VAL A 150 -4.90 15.91 8.74
CA VAL A 150 -5.12 17.37 8.93
C VAL A 150 -4.07 18.17 8.16
N SER A 151 -2.81 17.78 8.27
CA SER A 151 -1.71 18.42 7.57
C SER A 151 -1.85 18.28 6.05
N LEU A 152 -2.23 17.09 5.58
CA LEU A 152 -2.49 16.82 4.16
C LEU A 152 -3.66 17.65 3.64
N ALA A 153 -4.78 17.70 4.36
CA ALA A 153 -5.95 18.49 3.98
C ALA A 153 -5.58 19.98 3.88
N THR A 154 -4.79 20.49 4.84
CA THR A 154 -4.27 21.88 4.81
C THR A 154 -3.39 22.09 3.59
N GLY A 155 -2.45 21.20 3.31
CA GLY A 155 -1.59 21.27 2.13
C GLY A 155 -2.38 21.25 0.82
N LEU A 156 -3.36 20.35 0.71
CA LEU A 156 -4.26 20.23 -0.46
C LEU A 156 -5.07 21.52 -0.65
N LEU A 157 -5.64 22.07 0.41
CA LEU A 157 -6.42 23.31 0.35
C LEU A 157 -5.55 24.50 -0.12
N ILE A 158 -4.36 24.66 0.44
CA ILE A 158 -3.44 25.74 0.04
C ILE A 158 -3.01 25.56 -1.41
N GLY A 159 -2.69 24.32 -1.83
CA GLY A 159 -2.36 24.01 -3.22
C GLY A 159 -3.50 24.34 -4.18
N PHE A 160 -4.73 23.97 -3.82
CA PHE A 160 -5.92 24.32 -4.59
C PHE A 160 -6.12 25.84 -4.68
N CYS A 161 -6.05 26.56 -3.57
CA CYS A 161 -6.15 28.03 -3.56
C CYS A 161 -5.08 28.69 -4.44
N ASN A 162 -3.85 28.17 -4.40
CA ASN A 162 -2.77 28.66 -5.26
C ASN A 162 -3.04 28.36 -6.74
N ALA A 163 -3.54 27.16 -7.06
CA ALA A 163 -3.91 26.81 -8.44
C ALA A 163 -5.03 27.70 -8.98
N VAL A 164 -6.06 28.00 -8.17
CA VAL A 164 -7.14 28.92 -8.56
C VAL A 164 -6.60 30.35 -8.76
N ARG A 165 -5.75 30.84 -7.86
CA ARG A 165 -5.09 32.16 -8.03
C ARG A 165 -4.27 32.20 -9.31
N PHE A 166 -3.52 31.17 -9.60
CA PHE A 166 -2.73 31.01 -10.80
C PHE A 166 -3.62 31.03 -12.07
N ALA A 167 -4.69 30.24 -12.09
CA ALA A 167 -5.63 30.23 -13.20
C ALA A 167 -6.28 31.60 -13.45
N ASN A 168 -6.68 32.28 -12.36
CA ASN A 168 -7.27 33.62 -12.44
C ASN A 168 -6.25 34.69 -12.88
N ALA A 169 -5.00 34.59 -12.50
CA ALA A 169 -3.93 35.47 -12.98
C ALA A 169 -3.67 35.25 -14.48
N GLY A 170 -3.60 34.00 -14.92
CA GLY A 170 -3.47 33.64 -16.34
C GLY A 170 -4.66 34.10 -17.20
N ALA A 171 -5.89 33.99 -16.67
CA ALA A 171 -7.09 34.44 -17.37
C ALA A 171 -7.18 35.96 -17.56
N ARG A 172 -6.61 36.73 -16.64
CA ARG A 172 -6.58 38.20 -16.69
C ARG A 172 -5.48 38.76 -17.60
N SER A 173 -4.45 37.98 -17.84
CA SER A 173 -3.26 38.37 -18.61
C SER A 173 -3.09 37.48 -19.84
N THR A 174 -4.08 37.51 -20.77
CA THR A 174 -3.95 36.84 -22.08
C THR A 174 -2.79 37.41 -22.91
N ARG A 175 -2.13 38.48 -22.48
CA ARG A 175 -0.95 39.10 -23.10
C ARG A 175 0.39 38.65 -22.51
N ASP A 176 0.40 37.88 -21.41
CA ASP A 176 1.68 37.61 -20.71
C ASP A 176 1.92 36.11 -20.52
N LEU A 177 2.10 35.41 -21.66
CA LEU A 177 2.62 34.04 -21.67
C LEU A 177 3.93 33.90 -20.85
N LYS A 178 4.70 34.99 -20.75
CA LYS A 178 5.94 35.02 -19.98
C LYS A 178 5.70 34.88 -18.47
N THR A 179 4.71 35.56 -17.93
CA THR A 179 4.36 35.44 -16.51
C THR A 179 3.89 34.03 -16.19
N LEU A 180 3.07 33.44 -17.06
CA LEU A 180 2.62 32.04 -16.91
C LEU A 180 3.79 31.06 -16.90
N ALA A 181 4.73 31.23 -17.79
CA ALA A 181 5.92 30.40 -17.89
C ALA A 181 6.83 30.51 -16.68
N LEU A 182 7.08 31.73 -16.24
CA LEU A 182 7.88 31.96 -15.03
C LEU A 182 7.26 31.29 -13.80
N LEU A 183 5.93 31.39 -13.66
CA LEU A 183 5.19 30.72 -12.59
C LEU A 183 5.26 29.18 -12.71
N LEU A 184 5.12 28.63 -13.91
CA LEU A 184 5.27 27.18 -14.16
C LEU A 184 6.70 26.72 -13.89
N ALA A 185 7.69 27.48 -14.34
CA ALA A 185 9.11 27.19 -14.08
C ALA A 185 9.45 27.18 -12.60
N GLN A 186 8.96 28.16 -11.85
CA GLN A 186 9.16 28.23 -10.40
C GLN A 186 8.41 27.12 -9.64
N SER A 187 7.34 26.57 -10.24
CA SER A 187 6.49 25.56 -9.61
C SER A 187 6.75 24.14 -10.10
N ARG A 188 7.63 23.92 -11.07
CA ARG A 188 7.77 22.63 -11.77
C ARG A 188 8.07 21.46 -10.84
N GLN A 189 8.93 21.64 -9.83
CA GLN A 189 9.22 20.59 -8.84
C GLN A 189 7.97 20.24 -8.03
N ALA A 190 7.23 21.26 -7.57
CA ALA A 190 5.97 21.07 -6.88
C ALA A 190 4.95 20.35 -7.79
N LEU A 191 4.82 20.77 -9.05
CA LEU A 191 3.94 20.13 -10.02
C LEU A 191 4.25 18.65 -10.21
N VAL A 192 5.53 18.27 -10.29
CA VAL A 192 5.94 16.86 -10.37
C VAL A 192 5.52 16.11 -9.11
N VAL A 193 5.73 16.64 -7.92
CA VAL A 193 5.31 16.01 -6.64
C VAL A 193 3.79 15.84 -6.59
N TRP A 194 3.04 16.90 -6.92
CA TRP A 194 1.58 16.87 -6.91
C TRP A 194 1.03 15.88 -7.93
N ALA A 195 1.56 15.89 -9.14
CA ALA A 195 1.18 14.94 -10.18
C ALA A 195 1.48 13.49 -9.75
N ALA A 196 2.68 13.25 -9.22
CA ALA A 196 3.07 11.92 -8.79
C ALA A 196 2.28 11.40 -7.58
N ALA A 197 1.78 12.30 -6.72
CA ALA A 197 0.92 11.93 -5.59
C ALA A 197 -0.53 11.68 -6.00
N LEU A 198 -1.10 12.52 -6.88
CA LEU A 198 -2.54 12.54 -7.14
C LEU A 198 -2.95 11.79 -8.40
N LEU A 199 -2.13 11.80 -9.48
CA LEU A 199 -2.49 11.13 -10.73
C LEU A 199 -2.73 9.63 -10.59
N PRO A 200 -1.91 8.86 -9.83
CA PRO A 200 -2.18 7.43 -9.64
C PRO A 200 -3.50 7.17 -8.93
N ILE A 201 -3.81 7.96 -7.91
CA ILE A 201 -5.06 7.86 -7.16
C ILE A 201 -6.24 8.18 -8.10
N GLY A 202 -6.19 9.30 -8.79
CA GLY A 202 -7.22 9.72 -9.74
C GLY A 202 -7.42 8.70 -10.87
N PHE A 203 -6.32 8.17 -11.43
CA PHE A 203 -6.38 7.15 -12.48
C PHE A 203 -7.08 5.88 -12.01
N VAL A 204 -6.72 5.38 -10.82
CA VAL A 204 -7.31 4.18 -10.25
C VAL A 204 -8.81 4.36 -9.98
N MET A 205 -9.20 5.54 -9.46
CA MET A 205 -10.61 5.87 -9.21
C MET A 205 -11.42 5.98 -10.50
N LEU A 206 -10.89 6.66 -11.51
CA LEU A 206 -11.58 6.89 -12.79
C LEU A 206 -11.69 5.61 -13.62
N LYS A 207 -10.64 4.79 -13.63
CA LYS A 207 -10.63 3.52 -14.37
C LYS A 207 -11.47 2.43 -13.70
N GLY A 208 -11.77 2.54 -12.39
CA GLY A 208 -12.37 1.45 -11.64
C GLY A 208 -11.44 0.22 -11.59
N SER A 209 -10.15 0.43 -11.33
CA SER A 209 -9.16 -0.64 -11.34
C SER A 209 -9.44 -1.69 -10.28
N THR A 210 -9.19 -2.97 -10.58
CA THR A 210 -9.27 -4.07 -9.63
C THR A 210 -8.25 -3.89 -8.50
N LEU A 211 -8.71 -3.57 -7.30
CA LEU A 211 -7.88 -3.38 -6.12
C LEU A 211 -8.41 -4.22 -4.97
N TYR A 212 -7.52 -4.54 -4.04
CA TYR A 212 -7.82 -5.29 -2.83
C TYR A 212 -6.69 -5.10 -1.80
N ASP A 213 -6.87 -5.59 -0.57
CA ASP A 213 -5.88 -5.54 0.49
C ASP A 213 -5.48 -4.09 0.87
N GLY A 214 -6.47 -3.22 1.03
CA GLY A 214 -6.29 -1.87 1.53
C GLY A 214 -5.48 -0.97 0.61
N VAL A 215 -4.49 -0.26 1.17
CA VAL A 215 -3.67 0.74 0.46
C VAL A 215 -2.45 0.17 -0.26
N ARG A 216 -2.22 -1.15 -0.22
CA ARG A 216 -0.97 -1.76 -0.70
C ARG A 216 -0.63 -1.44 -2.16
N HIS A 217 -1.65 -1.25 -3.00
CA HIS A 217 -1.45 -0.94 -4.43
C HIS A 217 -1.00 0.50 -4.66
N VAL A 218 -1.24 1.38 -3.69
CA VAL A 218 -0.92 2.82 -3.74
C VAL A 218 0.06 3.25 -2.65
N LEU A 219 0.74 2.31 -1.96
CA LEU A 219 1.72 2.63 -0.92
C LEU A 219 2.79 3.63 -1.37
N PHE A 220 3.18 3.59 -2.64
CA PHE A 220 4.20 4.46 -3.20
C PHE A 220 3.79 5.94 -3.27
N VAL A 221 2.51 6.27 -3.16
CA VAL A 221 2.05 7.67 -3.10
C VAL A 221 2.14 8.25 -1.69
N ILE A 222 2.15 7.41 -0.64
CA ILE A 222 2.15 7.89 0.76
C ILE A 222 3.34 8.80 1.06
N PRO A 223 4.60 8.49 0.68
CA PRO A 223 5.71 9.41 0.89
C PRO A 223 5.56 10.74 0.14
N LEU A 224 4.90 10.74 -1.01
CA LEU A 224 4.63 11.96 -1.78
C LEU A 224 3.50 12.78 -1.14
N LEU A 225 2.47 12.12 -0.64
CA LEU A 225 1.44 12.75 0.20
C LEU A 225 2.05 13.34 1.49
N ALA A 226 3.08 12.69 2.06
CA ALA A 226 3.80 13.21 3.21
C ALA A 226 4.54 14.53 2.91
N VAL A 227 5.07 14.70 1.70
CA VAL A 227 5.64 15.99 1.28
C VAL A 227 4.57 17.09 1.26
N ILE A 228 3.39 16.80 0.71
CA ILE A 228 2.26 17.72 0.68
C ILE A 228 1.77 18.01 2.11
N ALA A 229 1.67 16.98 2.95
CA ALA A 229 1.30 17.12 4.36
C ALA A 229 2.32 17.96 5.13
N SER A 230 3.62 17.75 4.91
CA SER A 230 4.69 18.55 5.54
C SER A 230 4.58 20.03 5.18
N TYR A 231 4.25 20.33 3.92
CA TYR A 231 3.98 21.70 3.51
C TYR A 231 2.77 22.29 4.25
N GLY A 232 1.67 21.52 4.37
CA GLY A 232 0.49 21.92 5.16
C GLY A 232 0.82 22.12 6.65
N PHE A 233 1.58 21.17 7.24
CA PHE A 233 2.03 21.26 8.63
C PHE A 233 2.88 22.51 8.89
N ALA A 234 3.82 22.84 7.99
CA ALA A 234 4.63 24.04 8.10
C ALA A 234 3.79 25.32 8.14
N ARG A 235 2.61 25.33 7.51
CA ARG A 235 1.67 26.45 7.57
C ARG A 235 0.85 26.50 8.85
N LEU A 236 0.61 25.35 9.49
CA LEU A 236 -0.04 25.25 10.79
C LEU A 236 0.92 25.56 11.94
N LEU A 237 2.21 25.30 11.76
CA LEU A 237 3.22 25.40 12.80
C LEU A 237 3.25 26.77 13.52
N PRO A 238 3.15 27.94 12.87
CA PRO A 238 3.13 29.24 13.56
C PRO A 238 1.94 29.41 14.53
N PHE A 239 0.81 28.76 14.22
CA PHE A 239 -0.37 28.75 15.10
C PHE A 239 -0.16 27.82 16.30
N LEU A 240 0.41 26.65 16.06
CA LEU A 240 0.73 25.68 17.09
C LEU A 240 1.77 26.24 18.08
N LEU A 241 2.80 26.93 17.58
CA LEU A 241 3.85 27.50 18.39
C LEU A 241 3.40 28.73 19.24
N ARG A 242 2.17 29.19 19.10
CA ARG A 242 1.59 30.17 20.05
C ARG A 242 1.43 29.58 21.44
N GLN A 243 1.31 28.25 21.54
CA GLN A 243 1.19 27.49 22.78
C GLN A 243 2.21 26.33 22.77
N PRO A 244 3.52 26.63 22.88
CA PRO A 244 4.56 25.63 22.61
C PRO A 244 4.52 24.43 23.55
N VAL A 245 4.18 24.66 24.83
CA VAL A 245 4.08 23.57 25.82
C VAL A 245 2.92 22.64 25.49
N LEU A 246 1.75 23.19 25.15
CA LEU A 246 0.58 22.37 24.75
C LEU A 246 0.84 21.62 23.45
N THR A 247 1.52 22.27 22.51
CA THR A 247 1.90 21.65 21.24
C THR A 247 2.88 20.50 21.47
N ALA A 248 3.90 20.68 22.27
CA ALA A 248 4.86 19.62 22.61
C ALA A 248 4.19 18.47 23.35
N ALA A 249 3.32 18.75 24.32
CA ALA A 249 2.55 17.75 25.05
C ALA A 249 1.60 16.98 24.12
N GLY A 250 0.90 17.66 23.20
CA GLY A 250 0.01 17.04 22.23
C GLY A 250 0.74 16.14 21.25
N ILE A 251 1.88 16.59 20.71
CA ILE A 251 2.73 15.77 19.84
C ILE A 251 3.27 14.56 20.61
N GLY A 252 3.75 14.76 21.84
CA GLY A 252 4.24 13.68 22.70
C GLY A 252 3.16 12.64 22.99
N ALA A 253 1.96 13.07 23.35
CA ALA A 253 0.82 12.17 23.57
C ALA A 253 0.43 11.40 22.29
N PHE A 254 0.40 12.09 21.15
CA PHE A 254 0.14 11.45 19.85
C PHE A 254 1.18 10.39 19.51
N VAL A 255 2.47 10.72 19.61
CA VAL A 255 3.56 9.76 19.35
C VAL A 255 3.48 8.58 20.33
N GLY A 256 3.26 8.84 21.62
CA GLY A 256 3.09 7.81 22.64
C GLY A 256 1.92 6.89 22.33
N TYR A 257 0.77 7.42 21.89
CA TYR A 257 -0.37 6.64 21.46
C TYR A 257 -0.06 5.76 20.24
N GLN A 258 0.63 6.30 19.23
CA GLN A 258 1.01 5.51 18.04
C GLN A 258 1.97 4.37 18.39
N LEU A 259 2.95 4.63 19.25
CA LEU A 259 3.87 3.60 19.74
C LEU A 259 3.14 2.51 20.54
N TYR A 260 2.21 2.91 21.39
CA TYR A 260 1.34 1.96 22.12
C TYR A 260 0.54 1.09 21.15
N VAL A 261 -0.12 1.67 20.14
CA VAL A 261 -0.91 0.92 19.15
C VAL A 261 -0.02 -0.08 18.39
N LEU A 262 1.16 0.35 17.94
CA LEU A 262 2.10 -0.52 17.22
C LEU A 262 2.57 -1.67 18.11
N ALA A 263 2.95 -1.40 19.36
CA ALA A 263 3.37 -2.43 20.31
C ALA A 263 2.23 -3.41 20.64
N ALA A 264 1.01 -2.91 20.86
CA ALA A 264 -0.15 -3.74 21.16
C ALA A 264 -0.59 -4.62 19.99
N LEU A 265 -0.33 -4.18 18.76
CA LEU A 265 -0.65 -4.93 17.55
C LEU A 265 0.42 -5.94 17.15
N HIS A 266 1.64 -5.83 17.67
CA HIS A 266 2.75 -6.71 17.24
C HIS A 266 2.38 -8.20 17.29
N PRO A 267 2.68 -8.97 16.25
CA PRO A 267 3.30 -8.64 14.95
C PRO A 267 2.28 -8.35 13.84
N LEU A 268 1.11 -7.82 14.16
CA LEU A 268 0.00 -7.57 13.23
C LEU A 268 -0.18 -6.06 12.95
N GLU A 269 0.89 -5.25 12.95
CA GLU A 269 0.83 -3.79 12.86
C GLU A 269 0.05 -3.28 11.63
N TYR A 270 0.05 -4.05 10.53
CA TYR A 270 -0.62 -3.66 9.29
C TYR A 270 -2.16 -3.64 9.37
N ILE A 271 -2.74 -4.22 10.46
CA ILE A 271 -4.18 -4.11 10.74
C ILE A 271 -4.55 -2.82 11.47
N ALA A 272 -3.58 -1.90 11.68
CA ALA A 272 -3.84 -0.63 12.35
C ALA A 272 -4.82 0.24 11.56
N PHE A 273 -5.73 0.85 12.29
CA PHE A 273 -6.62 1.91 11.85
C PHE A 273 -6.50 3.09 12.80
N ASN A 274 -6.73 4.29 12.30
CA ASN A 274 -6.66 5.50 13.10
C ASN A 274 -7.85 5.63 14.06
N ALA A 275 -7.75 6.54 15.03
CA ALA A 275 -8.81 6.73 16.03
C ALA A 275 -10.10 7.29 15.43
N ALA A 276 -10.00 8.08 14.34
CA ALA A 276 -11.18 8.59 13.63
C ALA A 276 -12.03 7.47 12.98
N ALA A 277 -11.38 6.36 12.57
CA ALA A 277 -12.08 5.16 12.13
C ALA A 277 -12.55 4.25 13.28
N GLY A 278 -12.29 4.65 14.54
CA GLY A 278 -12.57 3.87 15.75
C GLY A 278 -11.48 2.85 16.10
N GLY A 279 -10.26 3.02 15.55
CA GLY A 279 -9.15 2.09 15.74
C GLY A 279 -9.47 0.70 15.20
N VAL A 280 -8.77 -0.31 15.71
CA VAL A 280 -9.01 -1.72 15.36
C VAL A 280 -10.44 -2.15 15.70
N HIS A 281 -10.94 -1.70 16.85
CA HIS A 281 -12.28 -2.07 17.32
C HIS A 281 -13.39 -1.55 16.38
N GLY A 282 -13.31 -0.30 15.95
CA GLY A 282 -14.29 0.31 15.04
C GLY A 282 -14.15 -0.15 13.60
N ALA A 283 -12.96 -0.56 13.20
CA ALA A 283 -12.70 -1.06 11.84
C ALA A 283 -13.09 -2.54 11.67
N TYR A 284 -13.14 -3.31 12.77
CA TYR A 284 -13.44 -4.74 12.73
C TYR A 284 -14.83 -5.01 12.15
N GLY A 285 -14.90 -5.90 11.16
CA GLY A 285 -16.14 -6.20 10.42
C GLY A 285 -16.58 -5.12 9.42
N ARG A 286 -15.99 -3.92 9.48
CA ARG A 286 -16.27 -2.83 8.52
C ARG A 286 -15.24 -2.77 7.40
N PHE A 287 -14.03 -3.23 7.67
CA PHE A 287 -12.92 -3.27 6.70
C PHE A 287 -12.29 -4.66 6.69
N ASP A 288 -11.73 -5.02 5.55
CA ASP A 288 -10.87 -6.19 5.42
C ASP A 288 -9.53 -5.89 6.13
N MET A 289 -9.22 -6.65 7.19
CA MET A 289 -8.10 -6.31 8.07
C MET A 289 -6.91 -7.25 7.90
N ASP A 290 -7.00 -8.49 8.38
CA ASP A 290 -5.91 -9.48 8.34
C ASP A 290 -5.89 -10.23 7.00
N TYR A 291 -5.84 -9.47 5.90
CA TYR A 291 -5.93 -10.02 4.55
C TYR A 291 -4.76 -10.93 4.15
N TRP A 292 -3.66 -10.89 4.88
CA TRP A 292 -2.54 -11.81 4.70
C TRP A 292 -2.53 -12.95 5.72
N ALA A 293 -3.53 -13.01 6.59
CA ALA A 293 -3.68 -14.03 7.62
C ALA A 293 -2.43 -14.17 8.51
N LEU A 294 -1.76 -13.05 8.82
CA LEU A 294 -0.57 -13.07 9.69
C LEU A 294 -0.89 -13.47 11.14
N ALA A 295 -2.17 -13.49 11.51
CA ALA A 295 -2.60 -14.06 12.78
C ALA A 295 -2.44 -15.59 12.83
N ALA A 296 -2.44 -16.29 11.68
CA ALA A 296 -2.30 -17.74 11.66
C ALA A 296 -0.94 -18.26 12.17
N PRO A 297 0.22 -17.68 11.83
CA PRO A 297 1.50 -18.04 12.47
C PRO A 297 1.52 -17.80 13.97
N VAL A 298 0.83 -16.78 14.47
CA VAL A 298 0.71 -16.52 15.90
C VAL A 298 -0.13 -17.59 16.57
N ALA A 299 -1.25 -17.98 15.94
CA ALA A 299 -2.10 -19.07 16.40
C ALA A 299 -1.37 -20.40 16.43
N LEU A 300 -0.57 -20.70 15.40
CA LEU A 300 0.23 -21.91 15.33
C LEU A 300 1.24 -21.98 16.47
N ARG A 301 2.00 -20.92 16.73
CA ARG A 301 2.94 -20.87 17.85
C ARG A 301 2.26 -21.08 19.19
N ARG A 302 1.10 -20.45 19.43
CA ARG A 302 0.32 -20.64 20.65
C ARG A 302 -0.20 -22.07 20.79
N LEU A 303 -0.60 -22.69 19.67
CA LEU A 303 -0.99 -24.10 19.68
C LEU A 303 0.20 -24.99 20.09
N GLU A 304 1.38 -24.76 19.52
CA GLU A 304 2.60 -25.48 19.85
C GLU A 304 2.99 -25.31 21.33
N ASP A 305 2.90 -24.08 21.86
CA ASP A 305 3.16 -23.77 23.27
C ASP A 305 2.15 -24.47 24.23
N ARG A 306 0.85 -24.48 23.83
CA ARG A 306 -0.22 -25.12 24.62
C ARG A 306 -0.18 -26.62 24.66
N LEU A 307 0.17 -27.20 23.54
CA LEU A 307 0.29 -28.64 23.49
C LEU A 307 1.39 -29.14 24.45
N ASP A 308 2.16 -28.20 25.06
CA ASP A 308 3.29 -28.44 25.97
C ASP A 308 3.98 -29.75 25.61
N LEU A 309 4.03 -29.86 24.34
CA LEU A 309 4.51 -31.05 23.76
C LEU A 309 5.97 -30.97 24.11
N GLU A 310 6.38 -31.69 25.14
CA GLU A 310 7.72 -32.18 25.25
C GLU A 310 8.22 -32.39 23.86
N VAL A 311 9.08 -31.48 23.40
CA VAL A 311 9.56 -31.48 22.02
C VAL A 311 9.98 -32.92 21.76
N PRO A 312 9.26 -33.72 20.97
CA PRO A 312 9.72 -35.03 20.65
C PRO A 312 11.10 -34.80 20.08
N ASN A 313 12.11 -35.41 20.68
CA ASN A 313 13.47 -35.26 20.23
C ASN A 313 13.45 -35.24 18.73
N PRO A 314 13.86 -34.14 18.05
CA PRO A 314 13.78 -34.07 16.59
C PRO A 314 14.54 -35.17 15.89
N PHE A 315 15.37 -35.91 16.66
CA PHE A 315 16.10 -37.10 16.28
C PHE A 315 15.39 -38.42 16.69
N ALA A 316 14.18 -38.34 17.29
CA ALA A 316 13.40 -39.56 17.55
C ALA A 316 12.95 -40.19 16.21
N ALA A 317 13.15 -41.50 16.10
CA ALA A 317 12.96 -42.23 14.85
C ALA A 317 11.53 -42.14 14.23
N ASN A 318 10.49 -41.76 15.03
CA ASN A 318 9.12 -41.54 14.59
C ASN A 318 8.42 -40.53 15.52
N PRO A 319 8.58 -39.22 15.34
CA PRO A 319 7.75 -38.28 16.05
C PRO A 319 6.29 -38.45 15.59
N PRO A 320 5.30 -38.38 16.49
CA PRO A 320 3.89 -38.40 16.08
C PRO A 320 3.64 -37.18 15.14
N SER A 321 3.33 -37.47 13.89
CA SER A 321 3.01 -36.42 12.91
C SER A 321 1.59 -35.96 13.15
N LEU A 322 1.44 -34.84 13.88
CA LEU A 322 0.15 -34.16 13.99
C LEU A 322 -0.22 -33.52 12.65
N VAL A 323 -1.48 -33.64 12.29
CA VAL A 323 -2.01 -33.11 11.04
C VAL A 323 -2.72 -31.79 11.29
N ILE A 324 -2.36 -30.74 10.55
CA ILE A 324 -2.95 -29.43 10.70
C ILE A 324 -3.52 -28.90 9.38
N CYS A 325 -4.75 -28.39 9.42
CA CYS A 325 -5.30 -27.56 8.36
C CYS A 325 -5.00 -26.10 8.63
N ILE A 326 -4.24 -25.47 7.75
CA ILE A 326 -3.88 -24.05 7.84
C ILE A 326 -4.06 -23.39 6.47
N PRO A 327 -4.48 -22.10 6.42
CA PRO A 327 -4.84 -21.42 5.18
C PRO A 327 -3.68 -21.12 4.21
N TRP A 328 -2.51 -21.71 4.38
CA TRP A 328 -1.31 -21.41 3.62
C TRP A 328 -0.75 -22.62 2.86
N ARG A 329 -0.03 -22.35 1.78
CA ARG A 329 0.74 -23.40 1.10
C ARG A 329 1.92 -23.82 1.97
N GLU A 330 2.25 -25.11 1.92
CA GLU A 330 3.32 -25.73 2.74
C GLU A 330 4.63 -24.95 2.71
N ALA A 331 5.12 -24.54 1.54
CA ALA A 331 6.35 -23.79 1.38
C ALA A 331 6.37 -22.42 2.10
N MET A 332 5.20 -21.85 2.40
CA MET A 332 5.09 -20.56 3.12
C MET A 332 5.09 -20.74 4.63
N VAL A 333 4.68 -21.90 5.12
CA VAL A 333 4.42 -22.14 6.56
C VAL A 333 5.52 -22.97 7.17
N GLN A 334 6.16 -23.85 6.40
CA GLN A 334 7.24 -24.73 6.86
C GLN A 334 8.35 -24.02 7.65
N PRO A 335 8.84 -22.81 7.26
CA PRO A 335 9.83 -22.09 8.04
C PRO A 335 9.31 -21.60 9.41
N MET A 336 8.02 -21.65 9.67
CA MET A 336 7.38 -21.15 10.89
C MET A 336 7.15 -22.25 11.91
N TYR A 337 7.31 -23.54 11.53
CA TYR A 337 7.12 -24.67 12.40
C TYR A 337 8.29 -24.88 13.36
N ARG A 338 7.96 -25.13 14.59
CA ARG A 338 8.89 -25.72 15.57
C ARG A 338 8.85 -27.24 15.57
N ARG A 339 7.90 -27.84 14.84
CA ARG A 339 7.56 -29.26 14.83
C ARG A 339 7.34 -29.79 13.43
N PRO A 340 7.50 -31.09 13.20
CA PRO A 340 7.13 -31.71 11.93
C PRO A 340 5.61 -31.86 11.81
N TRP A 341 4.92 -30.75 11.46
CA TRP A 341 3.51 -30.81 11.12
C TRP A 341 3.31 -31.38 9.72
N ARG A 342 2.29 -32.25 9.58
CA ARG A 342 1.78 -32.63 8.28
C ARG A 342 0.66 -31.67 7.91
N LEU A 343 0.84 -30.96 6.81
CA LEU A 343 -0.20 -30.09 6.28
C LEU A 343 -1.24 -30.89 5.52
N GLU A 344 -2.50 -30.55 5.75
CA GLU A 344 -3.63 -31.15 5.06
C GLU A 344 -4.60 -30.04 4.65
N THR A 345 -5.10 -30.10 3.41
CA THR A 345 -6.09 -29.16 2.90
C THR A 345 -7.51 -29.61 3.21
N ASP A 346 -7.70 -30.91 3.46
CA ASP A 346 -8.98 -31.49 3.85
C ASP A 346 -9.15 -31.36 5.38
N PRO A 347 -10.08 -30.50 5.84
CA PRO A 347 -10.31 -30.30 7.27
C PRO A 347 -10.70 -31.58 8.02
N ASP A 348 -11.29 -32.56 7.32
CA ASP A 348 -11.71 -33.82 7.95
C ASP A 348 -10.58 -34.77 8.28
N LYS A 349 -9.40 -34.52 7.73
CA LYS A 349 -8.19 -35.31 8.01
C LYS A 349 -7.24 -34.65 8.97
N ALA A 350 -7.55 -33.40 9.40
CA ALA A 350 -6.69 -32.64 10.30
C ALA A 350 -7.06 -32.91 11.76
N ASP A 351 -6.06 -32.96 12.65
CA ASP A 351 -6.23 -33.01 14.10
C ASP A 351 -6.56 -31.63 14.66
N PHE A 352 -5.92 -30.60 14.07
CA PHE A 352 -6.11 -29.18 14.41
C PHE A 352 -6.38 -28.35 13.17
N LEU A 353 -7.14 -27.27 13.37
CA LEU A 353 -7.51 -26.35 12.30
C LEU A 353 -7.25 -24.91 12.74
N ILE A 354 -6.57 -24.13 11.90
CA ILE A 354 -6.41 -22.69 12.10
C ILE A 354 -7.20 -21.97 11.05
N ALA A 355 -8.16 -21.17 11.49
CA ALA A 355 -8.99 -20.32 10.65
C ALA A 355 -8.61 -18.85 10.84
N THR A 356 -8.76 -18.04 9.79
CA THR A 356 -8.67 -16.59 9.82
C THR A 356 -9.91 -15.99 9.16
N GLU A 357 -10.06 -14.67 9.20
CA GLU A 357 -11.22 -13.99 8.59
C GLU A 357 -11.43 -14.36 7.11
N ARG A 358 -10.34 -14.46 6.35
CA ARG A 358 -10.39 -14.80 4.92
C ARG A 358 -10.40 -16.28 4.61
N MET A 359 -9.73 -17.07 5.42
CA MET A 359 -9.45 -18.47 5.16
C MET A 359 -9.97 -19.32 6.31
N ARG A 360 -11.11 -19.96 6.09
CA ARG A 360 -11.89 -20.62 7.13
C ARG A 360 -11.71 -22.13 7.07
N CYS A 361 -10.58 -22.64 7.56
CA CYS A 361 -10.42 -24.07 7.80
C CYS A 361 -11.48 -24.52 8.82
N GLY A 362 -12.26 -25.55 8.46
CA GLY A 362 -13.23 -26.16 9.36
C GLY A 362 -14.60 -25.48 9.45
N GLU A 363 -14.90 -24.49 8.59
CA GLU A 363 -16.23 -23.88 8.53
C GLU A 363 -17.32 -24.95 8.26
N GLY A 364 -18.37 -24.93 9.08
CA GLY A 364 -19.47 -25.89 8.97
C GLY A 364 -19.20 -27.30 9.53
N ARG A 365 -18.05 -27.51 10.19
CA ARG A 365 -17.65 -28.80 10.76
C ARG A 365 -17.81 -28.86 12.28
N PRO A 366 -17.97 -30.06 12.86
CA PRO A 366 -17.95 -30.22 14.30
C PRO A 366 -16.53 -30.04 14.83
N VAL A 367 -16.22 -28.86 15.37
CA VAL A 367 -14.90 -28.51 15.91
C VAL A 367 -15.05 -27.88 17.29
N VAL A 368 -14.03 -28.01 18.13
CA VAL A 368 -13.95 -27.39 19.44
C VAL A 368 -12.94 -26.27 19.40
N LEU A 369 -13.36 -25.06 19.78
CA LEU A 369 -12.48 -23.90 19.87
C LEU A 369 -11.48 -24.12 21.02
N ILE A 370 -10.18 -24.00 20.70
CA ILE A 370 -9.08 -24.12 21.67
C ILE A 370 -8.53 -22.76 22.06
N ASP A 371 -8.28 -21.89 21.06
CA ASP A 371 -7.66 -20.59 21.27
C ASP A 371 -8.09 -19.57 20.22
N GLU A 372 -7.95 -18.29 20.61
CA GLU A 372 -8.19 -17.15 19.73
C GLU A 372 -7.02 -16.17 19.81
N VAL A 373 -6.52 -15.76 18.66
CA VAL A 373 -5.55 -14.66 18.60
C VAL A 373 -6.32 -13.34 18.55
N LYS A 374 -6.33 -12.63 19.67
CA LYS A 374 -7.00 -11.33 19.79
C LYS A 374 -6.03 -10.17 19.76
N ARG A 375 -6.51 -9.03 19.20
CA ARG A 375 -5.90 -7.70 19.32
C ARG A 375 -7.02 -6.70 19.62
N PHE A 376 -6.86 -5.89 20.67
CA PHE A 376 -7.91 -4.98 21.14
C PHE A 376 -9.28 -5.68 21.25
N ASP A 377 -9.31 -6.85 21.90
CA ASP A 377 -10.48 -7.73 22.14
C ASP A 377 -11.18 -8.23 20.86
N ARG A 378 -10.60 -8.02 19.67
CA ARG A 378 -11.11 -8.55 18.42
C ARG A 378 -10.30 -9.76 17.96
N PRO A 379 -10.94 -10.89 17.60
CA PRO A 379 -10.26 -12.09 17.16
C PRO A 379 -9.87 -11.97 15.68
N PHE A 380 -8.65 -12.43 15.35
CA PHE A 380 -8.10 -12.46 13.99
C PHE A 380 -7.73 -13.87 13.53
N ALA A 381 -7.50 -14.80 14.45
CA ALA A 381 -7.37 -16.21 14.14
C ALA A 381 -8.02 -17.05 15.23
N TRP A 382 -8.51 -18.22 14.83
CA TRP A 382 -9.15 -19.22 15.68
C TRP A 382 -8.43 -20.53 15.50
N THR A 383 -8.09 -21.18 16.59
CA THR A 383 -7.53 -22.53 16.63
C THR A 383 -8.59 -23.49 17.13
N TYR A 384 -8.85 -24.53 16.36
CA TYR A 384 -9.81 -25.56 16.69
C TYR A 384 -9.14 -26.93 16.80
N ALA A 385 -9.66 -27.79 17.68
CA ALA A 385 -9.47 -29.22 17.62
C ALA A 385 -10.64 -29.88 16.93
N ARG A 386 -10.38 -30.99 16.27
CA ARG A 386 -11.44 -31.86 15.77
C ARG A 386 -12.27 -32.39 16.93
N ALA A 387 -13.58 -32.30 16.82
CA ALA A 387 -14.45 -32.92 17.83
C ALA A 387 -14.38 -34.45 17.73
N PRO A 388 -14.40 -35.18 18.85
CA PRO A 388 -14.59 -36.63 18.83
C PRO A 388 -15.84 -36.99 18.03
N GLN A 389 -15.80 -38.10 17.30
CA GLN A 389 -16.91 -38.50 16.42
C GLN A 389 -18.23 -38.73 17.19
N ASP A 390 -18.13 -39.01 18.49
CA ASP A 390 -19.27 -39.25 19.37
C ASP A 390 -19.73 -38.00 20.17
N ALA A 391 -19.15 -36.80 19.87
CA ALA A 391 -19.54 -35.60 20.57
C ALA A 391 -20.97 -35.16 20.19
N PRO A 392 -21.86 -34.88 21.16
CA PRO A 392 -23.23 -34.44 20.87
C PRO A 392 -23.21 -33.15 20.06
N ARG A 393 -23.99 -33.12 18.98
CA ARG A 393 -24.09 -31.95 18.05
C ARG A 393 -24.41 -30.62 18.74
N SER A 394 -24.98 -30.66 19.95
CA SER A 394 -25.25 -29.48 20.78
C SER A 394 -23.99 -28.79 21.33
N ALA A 395 -22.89 -29.50 21.49
CA ALA A 395 -21.60 -28.91 21.93
C ALA A 395 -20.86 -28.25 20.75
N ALA A 396 -20.97 -28.83 19.55
CA ALA A 396 -20.40 -28.29 18.33
C ALA A 396 -21.14 -27.03 17.82
N ALA A 397 -22.46 -26.96 18.04
CA ALA A 397 -23.30 -25.85 17.56
C ALA A 397 -23.11 -24.54 18.34
N ARG A 398 -22.63 -24.58 19.58
CA ARG A 398 -22.45 -23.37 20.41
C ARG A 398 -21.35 -22.43 19.93
N HIS A 399 -20.44 -22.87 19.07
CA HIS A 399 -19.33 -22.06 18.57
C HIS A 399 -19.42 -21.70 17.06
N GLN A 400 -20.43 -22.22 16.34
CA GLN A 400 -20.66 -21.85 14.93
C GLN A 400 -21.08 -20.36 14.74
N GLY A 401 -21.56 -19.69 15.80
CA GLY A 401 -22.00 -18.29 15.78
C GLY A 401 -20.90 -17.25 16.06
N GLN A 402 -19.67 -17.65 16.35
CA GLN A 402 -18.59 -16.72 16.71
C GLN A 402 -17.64 -16.34 15.57
N LEU A 403 -17.70 -17.01 14.43
CA LEU A 403 -17.13 -16.45 13.22
C LEU A 403 -18.01 -15.28 12.80
N PRO A 404 -17.45 -14.06 12.62
CA PRO A 404 -18.23 -12.95 12.10
C PRO A 404 -18.89 -13.42 10.82
N SER A 405 -20.24 -13.46 10.82
CA SER A 405 -20.99 -13.74 9.60
C SER A 405 -20.46 -12.80 8.53
N ARG A 406 -20.05 -13.32 7.38
CA ARG A 406 -19.89 -12.43 6.23
C ARG A 406 -21.23 -11.71 6.10
N PRO A 407 -21.25 -10.38 5.90
CA PRO A 407 -22.46 -9.75 5.44
C PRO A 407 -22.88 -10.57 4.21
N HIS A 408 -24.09 -11.13 4.25
CA HIS A 408 -24.59 -12.01 3.20
C HIS A 408 -24.58 -11.24 1.89
N ALA A 409 -23.89 -11.77 0.87
CA ALA A 409 -24.12 -11.39 -0.50
C ALA A 409 -25.44 -12.07 -0.91
N GLU A 410 -26.55 -11.32 -0.87
CA GLU A 410 -27.72 -11.62 -1.67
C GLU A 410 -27.50 -11.15 -3.10
#